data_eb0d68feae5ef4f598897db8adeb92b6
#
_entry.id   eb0d68feae5ef4f598897db8adeb92b6
#
_cell.length_a   1.000
_cell.length_b   1.000
_cell.length_c   1.000
_cell.angle_alpha   90.00
_cell.angle_beta   90.00
_cell.angle_gamma   90.00
#
_symmetry.space_group_name_H-M   'P 1'
#
loop_
_entity.id
_entity.type
_entity.pdbx_description
1 polymer ?
#
loop_
_entity_poly.entity_id
_entity_poly.type
_entity_poly.pdbx_seq_one_letter_code
_entity_poly.pdbx_strand_id
1 'polypeptide(L)'
;MARFLIRRVIFAVLLVFVSSSAALFLTRLAPGDLASSLGPNATRAEIAAARARFDLDRPMIEQWRLWVTRAARLDFGESLLYSRPVAPLVTSAAANSAALGVTALLVATVLGLSLGIFTGARPRGAATALVRAISIGFLSILPLVTLLLFVFIAARTGWLPLGSMTFVGASAET
;
A
#
# COMPACT_ATOMS: atom_id res chain seq x y z
N MET A 1 11.58 2.21 -29.48
CA MET A 1 11.46 1.75 -28.08
C MET A 1 11.56 2.93 -27.11
N ALA A 2 12.63 3.74 -27.11
CA ALA A 2 12.80 4.88 -26.20
C ALA A 2 11.63 5.89 -26.20
N ARG A 3 11.17 6.31 -27.39
CA ARG A 3 10.05 7.26 -27.53
C ARG A 3 8.74 6.74 -26.91
N PHE A 4 8.49 5.44 -26.97
CA PHE A 4 7.33 4.81 -26.35
C PHE A 4 7.45 4.84 -24.81
N LEU A 5 8.63 4.51 -24.30
CA LEU A 5 8.91 4.51 -22.85
C LEU A 5 8.78 5.92 -22.25
N ILE A 6 9.39 6.91 -22.91
CA ILE A 6 9.33 8.33 -22.51
C ILE A 6 7.87 8.81 -22.46
N ARG A 7 7.08 8.53 -23.51
CA ARG A 7 5.67 8.90 -23.53
C ARG A 7 4.90 8.27 -22.38
N ARG A 8 5.17 7.00 -22.08
CA ARG A 8 4.51 6.28 -20.98
C ARG A 8 4.86 6.87 -19.61
N VAL A 9 6.13 7.22 -19.41
CA VAL A 9 6.59 7.88 -18.17
C VAL A 9 5.95 9.26 -18.01
N ILE A 10 5.91 10.07 -19.07
CA ILE A 10 5.27 11.39 -19.03
C ILE A 10 3.79 11.25 -18.67
N PHE A 11 3.06 10.31 -19.31
CA PHE A 11 1.65 10.07 -18.98
C PHE A 11 1.46 9.61 -17.54
N ALA A 12 2.34 8.74 -17.01
CA ALA A 12 2.27 8.28 -15.63
C ALA A 12 2.49 9.43 -14.65
N VAL A 13 3.50 10.28 -14.89
CA VAL A 13 3.77 11.45 -14.05
C VAL A 13 2.61 12.44 -14.10
N LEU A 14 2.06 12.71 -15.27
CA LEU A 14 0.92 13.61 -15.43
C LEU A 14 -0.32 13.06 -14.71
N LEU A 15 -0.58 11.76 -14.82
CA LEU A 15 -1.71 11.11 -14.14
C LEU A 15 -1.56 11.16 -12.63
N VAL A 16 -0.37 10.90 -12.10
CA VAL A 16 -0.08 11.03 -10.65
C VAL A 16 -0.28 12.48 -10.20
N PHE A 17 0.23 13.44 -10.95
CA PHE A 17 0.08 14.86 -10.63
C PHE A 17 -1.39 15.30 -10.60
N VAL A 18 -2.18 14.93 -11.62
CA VAL A 18 -3.60 15.26 -11.69
C VAL A 18 -4.38 14.58 -10.56
N SER A 19 -4.14 13.28 -10.33
CA SER A 19 -4.82 12.54 -9.26
C SER A 19 -4.51 13.09 -7.88
N SER A 20 -3.26 13.43 -7.61
CA SER A 20 -2.85 14.00 -6.33
C SER A 20 -3.41 15.42 -6.13
N SER A 21 -3.42 16.24 -7.19
CA SER A 21 -4.07 17.55 -7.15
C SER A 21 -5.58 17.41 -6.90
N ALA A 22 -6.24 16.51 -7.61
CA ALA A 22 -7.67 16.25 -7.41
C ALA A 22 -7.97 15.77 -5.98
N ALA A 23 -7.14 14.87 -5.43
CA ALA A 23 -7.28 14.40 -4.06
C ALA A 23 -7.18 15.56 -3.05
N LEU A 24 -6.22 16.47 -3.23
CA LEU A 24 -6.07 17.66 -2.37
C LEU A 24 -7.31 18.56 -2.44
N PHE A 25 -7.89 18.75 -3.63
CA PHE A 25 -9.11 19.54 -3.81
C PHE A 25 -10.33 18.84 -3.19
N LEU A 26 -10.47 17.52 -3.40
CA LEU A 26 -11.59 16.74 -2.87
C LEU A 26 -11.59 16.65 -1.34
N THR A 27 -10.42 16.53 -0.71
CA THR A 27 -10.33 16.52 0.76
C THR A 27 -10.81 17.84 1.39
N ARG A 28 -10.77 18.95 0.64
CA ARG A 28 -11.30 20.24 1.09
C ARG A 28 -12.79 20.42 0.86
N LEU A 29 -13.34 19.72 -0.13
CA LEU A 29 -14.79 19.72 -0.40
C LEU A 29 -15.52 18.75 0.51
N ALA A 30 -14.82 17.77 1.10
CA ALA A 30 -15.41 16.84 2.04
C ALA A 30 -15.88 17.57 3.30
N PRO A 31 -17.12 17.31 3.77
CA PRO A 31 -17.60 17.87 5.02
C PRO A 31 -16.77 17.30 6.18
N GLY A 32 -16.12 18.17 6.93
CA GLY A 32 -15.24 17.84 8.05
C GLY A 32 -13.88 18.49 7.89
N ASP A 33 -13.34 18.95 9.02
CA ASP A 33 -12.00 19.55 9.05
C ASP A 33 -10.99 18.43 9.36
N LEU A 34 -9.89 18.35 8.61
CA LEU A 34 -8.78 17.42 8.90
C LEU A 34 -8.26 17.56 10.33
N ALA A 35 -8.36 18.77 10.91
CA ALA A 35 -8.02 19.01 12.30
C ALA A 35 -9.04 18.39 13.28
N SER A 36 -10.28 18.14 12.86
CA SER A 36 -11.29 17.46 13.69
C SER A 36 -11.06 15.95 13.76
N SER A 37 -10.20 15.38 12.90
CA SER A 37 -9.78 13.98 12.96
C SER A 37 -8.84 13.66 14.14
N LEU A 38 -8.38 14.67 14.88
CA LEU A 38 -7.63 14.49 16.13
C LEU A 38 -8.44 13.82 17.25
N GLY A 39 -9.75 13.64 17.03
CA GLY A 39 -10.64 12.94 17.93
C GLY A 39 -11.64 13.87 18.64
N PRO A 40 -12.72 13.30 19.22
CA PRO A 40 -13.79 14.07 19.83
C PRO A 40 -13.37 14.81 21.10
N ASN A 41 -12.22 14.47 21.68
CA ASN A 41 -11.70 15.08 22.90
C ASN A 41 -10.64 16.15 22.65
N ALA A 42 -10.33 16.47 21.38
CA ALA A 42 -9.34 17.50 21.05
C ALA A 42 -9.81 18.89 21.49
N THR A 43 -8.96 19.59 22.20
CA THR A 43 -9.24 20.96 22.64
C THR A 43 -9.16 21.93 21.46
N ARG A 44 -9.84 23.07 21.56
CA ARG A 44 -9.78 24.12 20.54
C ARG A 44 -8.35 24.60 20.29
N ALA A 45 -7.51 24.59 21.32
CA ALA A 45 -6.11 24.98 21.21
C ALA A 45 -5.29 23.96 20.39
N GLU A 46 -5.52 22.67 20.60
CA GLU A 46 -4.88 21.59 19.83
C GLU A 46 -5.30 21.62 18.35
N ILE A 47 -6.58 21.84 18.10
CA ILE A 47 -7.11 21.99 16.75
C ILE A 47 -6.48 23.21 16.05
N ALA A 48 -6.37 24.35 16.72
CA ALA A 48 -5.74 25.55 16.18
C ALA A 48 -4.24 25.34 15.92
N ALA A 49 -3.54 24.67 16.82
CA ALA A 49 -2.13 24.34 16.65
C ALA A 49 -1.90 23.38 15.46
N ALA A 50 -2.76 22.38 15.30
CA ALA A 50 -2.72 21.47 14.15
C ALA A 50 -2.98 22.20 12.84
N ARG A 51 -3.97 23.09 12.79
CA ARG A 51 -4.26 23.92 11.61
C ARG A 51 -3.06 24.76 11.20
N ALA A 52 -2.43 25.43 12.17
CA ALA A 52 -1.24 26.24 11.93
C ALA A 52 -0.04 25.37 11.46
N ARG A 53 0.17 24.22 12.09
CA ARG A 53 1.27 23.28 11.74
C ARG A 53 1.18 22.74 10.31
N PHE A 54 -0.03 22.46 9.83
CA PHE A 54 -0.28 21.90 8.52
C PHE A 54 -0.70 22.93 7.47
N ASP A 55 -0.51 24.21 7.74
CA ASP A 55 -0.87 25.33 6.83
C ASP A 55 -2.34 25.29 6.36
N LEU A 56 -3.26 24.75 7.17
CA LEU A 56 -4.65 24.52 6.77
C LEU A 56 -5.47 25.83 6.67
N ASP A 57 -5.01 26.90 7.30
CA ASP A 57 -5.66 28.22 7.29
C ASP A 57 -5.32 29.06 6.04
N ARG A 58 -4.37 28.57 5.21
CA ARG A 58 -4.00 29.28 3.98
C ARG A 58 -5.02 29.09 2.88
N PRO A 59 -5.13 30.04 1.93
CA PRO A 59 -5.92 29.85 0.72
C PRO A 59 -5.51 28.59 -0.02
N MET A 60 -6.48 27.90 -0.59
CA MET A 60 -6.29 26.59 -1.24
C MET A 60 -5.23 26.63 -2.34
N ILE A 61 -5.16 27.71 -3.10
CA ILE A 61 -4.16 27.91 -4.17
C ILE A 61 -2.74 27.96 -3.60
N GLU A 62 -2.54 28.59 -2.44
CA GLU A 62 -1.23 28.65 -1.78
C GLU A 62 -0.82 27.27 -1.26
N GLN A 63 -1.76 26.52 -0.67
CA GLN A 63 -1.51 25.15 -0.22
C GLN A 63 -1.11 24.26 -1.39
N TRP A 64 -1.81 24.35 -2.52
CA TRP A 64 -1.48 23.60 -3.72
C TRP A 64 -0.09 23.97 -4.26
N ARG A 65 0.26 25.27 -4.32
CA ARG A 65 1.61 25.71 -4.74
C ARG A 65 2.70 25.19 -3.81
N LEU A 66 2.48 25.28 -2.49
CA LEU A 66 3.41 24.73 -1.50
C LEU A 66 3.56 23.22 -1.66
N TRP A 67 2.46 22.51 -1.85
CA TRP A 67 2.49 21.08 -2.09
C TRP A 67 3.28 20.73 -3.37
N VAL A 68 3.03 21.40 -4.48
CA VAL A 68 3.76 21.16 -5.74
C VAL A 68 5.26 21.45 -5.57
N THR A 69 5.62 22.54 -4.92
CA THR A 69 7.04 22.90 -4.73
C THR A 69 7.76 21.94 -3.79
N ARG A 70 7.11 21.47 -2.72
CA ARG A 70 7.64 20.43 -1.82
C ARG A 70 7.76 19.10 -2.54
N ALA A 71 6.73 18.67 -3.25
CA ALA A 71 6.73 17.43 -4.02
C ALA A 71 7.85 17.39 -5.08
N ALA A 72 8.11 18.53 -5.75
CA ALA A 72 9.22 18.64 -6.71
C ALA A 72 10.61 18.48 -6.04
N ARG A 73 10.71 18.72 -4.73
CA ARG A 73 11.91 18.51 -3.92
C ARG A 73 11.92 17.16 -3.20
N LEU A 74 10.95 16.27 -3.48
CA LEU A 74 10.73 15.01 -2.79
C LEU A 74 10.45 15.16 -1.28
N ASP A 75 10.01 16.35 -0.87
CA ASP A 75 9.54 16.61 0.47
C ASP A 75 8.02 16.39 0.52
N PHE A 76 7.62 15.25 1.05
CA PHE A 76 6.20 14.88 1.18
C PHE A 76 5.57 15.35 2.50
N GLY A 77 6.31 16.13 3.30
CA GLY A 77 5.86 16.68 4.57
C GLY A 77 5.68 15.61 5.66
N GLU A 78 4.83 15.96 6.63
CA GLU A 78 4.50 15.11 7.77
C GLU A 78 3.11 14.50 7.62
N SER A 79 2.96 13.26 8.12
CA SER A 79 1.67 12.57 8.19
C SER A 79 0.85 13.11 9.36
N LEU A 80 -0.37 13.53 9.09
CA LEU A 80 -1.34 13.94 10.11
C LEU A 80 -1.68 12.81 11.09
N LEU A 81 -1.72 11.58 10.60
CA LEU A 81 -2.11 10.41 11.40
C LEU A 81 -0.99 9.90 12.29
N TYR A 82 0.25 9.90 11.79
CA TYR A 82 1.40 9.33 12.50
C TYR A 82 2.32 10.36 13.11
N SER A 83 2.11 11.67 12.86
CA SER A 83 2.98 12.78 13.29
C SER A 83 4.46 12.55 13.00
N ARG A 84 4.75 11.89 11.88
CA ARG A 84 6.09 11.52 11.40
C ARG A 84 6.27 11.92 9.94
N PRO A 85 7.50 12.13 9.46
CA PRO A 85 7.77 12.41 8.05
C PRO A 85 7.21 11.30 7.14
N VAL A 86 6.56 11.67 6.04
CA VAL A 86 5.92 10.74 5.10
C VAL A 86 6.95 9.91 4.34
N ALA A 87 8.09 10.50 3.96
CA ALA A 87 9.09 9.82 3.15
C ALA A 87 9.60 8.49 3.76
N PRO A 88 10.03 8.41 5.04
CA PRO A 88 10.41 7.14 5.67
C PRO A 88 9.26 6.15 5.75
N LEU A 89 8.04 6.61 6.00
CA LEU A 89 6.84 5.73 6.05
C LEU A 89 6.60 5.06 4.70
N VAL A 90 6.64 5.85 3.62
CA VAL A 90 6.43 5.35 2.26
C VAL A 90 7.56 4.41 1.84
N THR A 91 8.82 4.77 2.10
CA THR A 91 9.96 3.94 1.71
C THR A 91 9.99 2.61 2.45
N SER A 92 9.69 2.58 3.74
CA SER A 92 9.62 1.33 4.51
C SER A 92 8.44 0.45 4.05
N ALA A 93 7.27 1.04 3.83
CA ALA A 93 6.11 0.31 3.32
C ALA A 93 6.37 -0.24 1.90
N ALA A 94 6.98 0.56 1.02
CA ALA A 94 7.34 0.14 -0.32
C ALA A 94 8.39 -0.98 -0.32
N ALA A 95 9.41 -0.89 0.52
CA ALA A 95 10.44 -1.94 0.65
C ALA A 95 9.82 -3.26 1.13
N ASN A 96 8.95 -3.22 2.14
CA ASN A 96 8.25 -4.40 2.64
C ASN A 96 7.34 -5.01 1.56
N SER A 97 6.57 -4.19 0.87
CA SER A 97 5.71 -4.64 -0.23
C SER A 97 6.52 -5.22 -1.39
N ALA A 98 7.65 -4.61 -1.74
CA ALA A 98 8.54 -5.11 -2.78
C ALA A 98 9.16 -6.47 -2.37
N ALA A 99 9.63 -6.59 -1.13
CA ALA A 99 10.19 -7.84 -0.63
C ALA A 99 9.17 -8.98 -0.65
N LEU A 100 7.95 -8.71 -0.17
CA LEU A 100 6.84 -9.67 -0.24
C LEU A 100 6.48 -10.03 -1.69
N GLY A 101 6.34 -9.03 -2.56
CA GLY A 101 5.99 -9.24 -3.96
C GLY A 101 7.04 -10.06 -4.71
N VAL A 102 8.32 -9.75 -4.53
CA VAL A 102 9.43 -10.50 -5.14
C VAL A 102 9.48 -11.93 -4.61
N THR A 103 9.35 -12.11 -3.30
CA THR A 103 9.35 -13.45 -2.69
C THR A 103 8.17 -14.29 -3.20
N ALA A 104 6.97 -13.72 -3.22
CA ALA A 104 5.78 -14.39 -3.74
C ALA A 104 5.93 -14.76 -5.22
N LEU A 105 6.48 -13.83 -6.03
CA LEU A 105 6.73 -14.08 -7.45
C LEU A 105 7.74 -15.20 -7.68
N LEU A 106 8.83 -15.22 -6.92
CA LEU A 106 9.83 -16.28 -7.01
C LEU A 106 9.24 -17.64 -6.65
N VAL A 107 8.52 -17.72 -5.52
CA VAL A 107 7.87 -18.96 -5.10
C VAL A 107 6.85 -19.41 -6.14
N ALA A 108 5.99 -18.52 -6.61
CA ALA A 108 4.99 -18.84 -7.62
C ALA A 108 5.62 -19.30 -8.94
N THR A 109 6.72 -18.68 -9.36
CA THR A 109 7.44 -19.04 -10.59
C THR A 109 8.10 -20.42 -10.46
N VAL A 110 8.80 -20.65 -9.36
CA VAL A 110 9.48 -21.95 -9.12
C VAL A 110 8.46 -23.08 -9.05
N LEU A 111 7.41 -22.91 -8.25
CA LEU A 111 6.36 -23.95 -8.12
C LEU A 111 5.57 -24.11 -9.42
N GLY A 112 5.13 -23.00 -10.01
CA GLY A 112 4.34 -23.01 -11.23
C GLY A 112 5.08 -23.63 -12.41
N LEU A 113 6.35 -23.26 -12.60
CA LEU A 113 7.17 -23.80 -13.67
C LEU A 113 7.47 -25.28 -13.45
N SER A 114 7.84 -25.69 -12.24
CA SER A 114 8.12 -27.07 -11.89
C SER A 114 6.89 -27.96 -12.09
N LEU A 115 5.74 -27.57 -11.57
CA LEU A 115 4.48 -28.29 -11.74
C LEU A 115 4.01 -28.26 -13.20
N GLY A 116 4.20 -27.15 -13.90
CA GLY A 116 3.87 -27.02 -15.33
C GLY A 116 4.68 -27.98 -16.20
N ILE A 117 5.99 -28.06 -16.01
CA ILE A 117 6.87 -29.00 -16.72
C ILE A 117 6.48 -30.44 -16.39
N PHE A 118 6.27 -30.75 -15.11
CA PHE A 118 5.87 -32.09 -14.68
C PHE A 118 4.56 -32.52 -15.31
N THR A 119 3.54 -31.68 -15.28
CA THR A 119 2.22 -32.03 -15.86
C THR A 119 2.23 -32.03 -17.38
N GLY A 120 3.06 -31.21 -18.02
CA GLY A 120 3.25 -31.19 -19.46
C GLY A 120 3.95 -32.45 -19.97
N ALA A 121 4.95 -32.97 -19.24
CA ALA A 121 5.68 -34.19 -19.59
C ALA A 121 4.84 -35.46 -19.42
N ARG A 122 3.81 -35.45 -18.59
CA ARG A 122 2.98 -36.65 -18.29
C ARG A 122 1.48 -36.34 -18.33
N PRO A 123 0.91 -36.04 -19.51
CA PRO A 123 -0.45 -35.50 -19.63
C PRO A 123 -1.58 -36.43 -19.19
N ARG A 124 -1.33 -37.76 -19.11
CA ARG A 124 -2.33 -38.77 -18.78
C ARG A 124 -2.12 -39.49 -17.44
N GLY A 125 -1.23 -38.99 -16.58
CA GLY A 125 -0.96 -39.57 -15.27
C GLY A 125 -1.97 -39.18 -14.19
N ALA A 126 -2.22 -40.05 -13.21
CA ALA A 126 -3.05 -39.73 -12.04
C ALA A 126 -2.51 -38.52 -11.25
N ALA A 127 -1.20 -38.42 -11.13
CA ALA A 127 -0.54 -37.28 -10.50
C ALA A 127 -0.85 -35.95 -11.21
N THR A 128 -0.87 -35.96 -12.55
CA THR A 128 -1.25 -34.77 -13.35
C THR A 128 -2.71 -34.39 -13.15
N ALA A 129 -3.60 -35.38 -13.08
CA ALA A 129 -5.01 -35.17 -12.80
C ALA A 129 -5.20 -34.54 -11.40
N LEU A 130 -4.46 -34.99 -10.40
CA LEU A 130 -4.48 -34.48 -9.05
C LEU A 130 -3.98 -33.01 -8.99
N VAL A 131 -2.83 -32.74 -9.61
CA VAL A 131 -2.29 -31.35 -9.68
C VAL A 131 -3.29 -30.42 -10.35
N ARG A 132 -3.90 -30.85 -11.45
CA ARG A 132 -4.92 -30.08 -12.17
C ARG A 132 -6.16 -29.83 -11.30
N ALA A 133 -6.66 -30.86 -10.61
CA ALA A 133 -7.82 -30.72 -9.72
C ALA A 133 -7.54 -29.74 -8.56
N ILE A 134 -6.36 -29.84 -7.93
CA ILE A 134 -5.92 -28.90 -6.89
C ILE A 134 -5.82 -27.48 -7.44
N SER A 135 -5.20 -27.31 -8.61
CA SER A 135 -5.07 -25.97 -9.23
C SER A 135 -6.43 -25.34 -9.55
N ILE A 136 -7.36 -26.12 -10.09
CA ILE A 136 -8.73 -25.65 -10.35
C ILE A 136 -9.44 -25.31 -9.03
N GLY A 137 -9.27 -26.15 -8.01
CA GLY A 137 -9.82 -25.91 -6.68
C GLY A 137 -9.34 -24.57 -6.11
N PHE A 138 -8.04 -24.30 -6.12
CA PHE A 138 -7.49 -23.02 -5.67
C PHE A 138 -7.96 -21.84 -6.51
N LEU A 139 -8.11 -22.01 -7.81
CA LEU A 139 -8.61 -20.97 -8.70
C LEU A 139 -10.08 -20.63 -8.44
N SER A 140 -10.86 -21.63 -7.99
CA SER A 140 -12.30 -21.48 -7.72
C SER A 140 -12.59 -20.85 -6.37
N ILE A 141 -11.63 -20.87 -5.43
CA ILE A 141 -11.80 -20.25 -4.10
C ILE A 141 -11.57 -18.76 -4.23
N LEU A 142 -12.53 -17.94 -3.74
CA LEU A 142 -12.35 -16.49 -3.69
C LEU A 142 -11.11 -16.15 -2.83
N PRO A 143 -10.26 -15.23 -3.28
CA PRO A 143 -9.07 -14.80 -2.51
C PRO A 143 -9.39 -14.36 -1.09
N LEU A 144 -10.57 -13.76 -0.88
CA LEU A 144 -11.04 -13.35 0.44
C LEU A 144 -11.23 -14.54 1.40
N VAL A 145 -11.81 -15.64 0.91
CA VAL A 145 -12.02 -16.87 1.71
C VAL A 145 -10.70 -17.50 2.08
N THR A 146 -9.77 -17.55 1.12
CA THR A 146 -8.41 -18.05 1.35
C THR A 146 -7.70 -17.20 2.42
N LEU A 147 -7.78 -15.88 2.33
CA LEU A 147 -7.20 -14.97 3.32
C LEU A 147 -7.79 -15.20 4.71
N LEU A 148 -9.12 -15.29 4.84
CA LEU A 148 -9.80 -15.54 6.12
C LEU A 148 -9.40 -16.89 6.70
N LEU A 149 -9.28 -17.91 5.87
CA LEU A 149 -8.84 -19.24 6.30
C LEU A 149 -7.40 -19.19 6.85
N PHE A 150 -6.47 -18.52 6.14
CA PHE A 150 -5.10 -18.36 6.60
C PHE A 150 -5.03 -17.57 7.91
N VAL A 151 -5.79 -16.47 8.04
CA VAL A 151 -5.87 -15.69 9.29
C VAL A 151 -6.42 -16.55 10.42
N PHE A 152 -7.46 -17.35 10.17
CA PHE A 152 -8.03 -18.24 11.16
C PHE A 152 -7.03 -19.33 11.62
N ILE A 153 -6.33 -19.96 10.67
CA ILE A 153 -5.29 -20.95 10.96
C ILE A 153 -4.14 -20.29 11.75
N ALA A 154 -3.68 -19.11 11.34
CA ALA A 154 -2.64 -18.37 12.03
C ALA A 154 -3.03 -18.03 13.48
N ALA A 155 -4.28 -17.59 13.69
CA ALA A 155 -4.82 -17.30 15.01
C ALA A 155 -4.91 -18.54 15.91
N ARG A 156 -5.22 -19.70 15.33
CA ARG A 156 -5.32 -20.96 16.07
C ARG A 156 -3.98 -21.60 16.38
N THR A 157 -3.04 -21.52 15.45
CA THR A 157 -1.75 -22.23 15.57
C THR A 157 -0.66 -21.40 16.19
N GLY A 158 -0.76 -20.06 16.16
CA GLY A 158 0.29 -19.13 16.61
C GLY A 158 1.59 -19.20 15.76
N TRP A 159 1.59 -19.96 14.66
CA TRP A 159 2.78 -20.17 13.82
C TRP A 159 3.08 -18.98 12.90
N LEU A 160 2.07 -18.18 12.61
CA LEU A 160 2.18 -17.01 11.76
C LEU A 160 1.86 -15.73 12.55
N PRO A 161 2.65 -14.67 12.43
CA PRO A 161 2.33 -13.39 13.05
C PRO A 161 1.04 -12.83 12.47
N LEU A 162 0.06 -12.56 13.33
CA LEU A 162 -1.22 -11.95 12.96
C LEU A 162 -1.13 -10.45 12.72
N GLY A 163 0.00 -9.83 13.09
CA GLY A 163 0.24 -8.41 12.93
C GLY A 163 0.83 -8.06 11.58
N SER A 164 0.54 -6.85 11.12
CA SER A 164 1.30 -6.23 10.03
C SER A 164 2.79 -6.25 10.40
N MET A 165 3.68 -6.38 9.40
CA MET A 165 5.12 -6.19 9.62
C MET A 165 5.30 -4.92 10.44
N THR A 166 5.76 -5.07 11.68
CA THR A 166 6.00 -3.96 12.59
C THR A 166 6.88 -2.95 11.89
N PHE A 167 6.43 -1.70 11.86
CA PHE A 167 7.29 -0.62 11.45
C PHE A 167 8.59 -0.74 12.26
N VAL A 168 9.72 -0.77 11.58
CA VAL A 168 11.04 -0.72 12.20
C VAL A 168 11.09 0.57 13.03
N GLY A 169 10.82 0.46 14.31
CA GLY A 169 10.67 1.61 15.23
C GLY A 169 9.76 1.37 16.43
N ALA A 170 8.99 0.27 16.46
CA ALA A 170 8.15 -0.07 17.62
C ALA A 170 8.90 -0.84 18.72
N SER A 171 10.20 -1.09 18.56
CA SER A 171 11.01 -1.82 19.54
C SER A 171 11.76 -0.91 20.55
N ALA A 172 11.32 0.32 20.74
CA ALA A 172 11.95 1.26 21.67
C ALA A 172 11.05 1.71 22.82
N GLU A 173 9.93 1.05 23.06
CA GLU A 173 9.11 1.32 24.25
C GLU A 173 8.62 -0.01 24.84
N THR A 174 9.47 -0.66 25.60
CA THR A 174 9.13 -1.55 26.73
C THR A 174 10.01 -1.21 27.91
#